data_7aaf4669c535ca31a6c1ae0a31804c5f
#
_entry.id   7aaf4669c535ca31a6c1ae0a31804c5f
#
_cell.length_a   1.000
_cell.length_b   1.000
_cell.length_c   1.000
_cell.angle_alpha   90.00
_cell.angle_beta   90.00
_cell.angle_gamma   90.00
#
_symmetry.space_group_name_H-M   'P 1'
#
loop_
_entity.id
_entity.type
_entity.pdbx_description
1 polymer ?
#
loop_
_entity_poly.entity_id
_entity_poly.type
_entity_poly.pdbx_seq_one_letter_code
_entity_poly.pdbx_strand_id
1 'polypeptide(L)'
;MARTAQAGEMRTRIRVQRLTAGIDADGYPTEQWTEVFTAPAWCKWVNAHGSEVYENLRLDLQETATLTLRHTDKIDERCRVVRVDDGRIYDIVSLNPVEDRRAFLEIQVKRTVKA
;
A
#
# COMPACT_ATOMS: atom_id res chain seq x y z
N MET A 1 -9.69 9.55 -23.56
CA MET A 1 -10.61 8.91 -22.61
C MET A 1 -9.81 8.34 -21.46
N ALA A 2 -10.11 8.79 -20.27
CA ALA A 2 -9.43 8.26 -19.10
C ALA A 2 -9.76 6.78 -18.94
N ARG A 3 -8.74 5.99 -18.67
CA ARG A 3 -8.89 4.56 -18.62
C ARG A 3 -8.81 4.08 -17.18
N THR A 4 -9.88 3.49 -16.68
CA THR A 4 -9.86 2.84 -15.38
C THR A 4 -9.14 1.50 -15.47
N ALA A 5 -8.55 1.07 -14.37
CA ALA A 5 -7.93 -0.24 -14.31
C ALA A 5 -8.97 -1.33 -14.50
N GLN A 6 -8.62 -2.37 -15.22
CA GLN A 6 -9.47 -3.54 -15.41
C GLN A 6 -9.05 -4.64 -14.47
N ALA A 7 -9.99 -5.49 -14.08
CA ALA A 7 -9.71 -6.58 -13.15
C ALA A 7 -8.57 -7.50 -13.64
N GLY A 8 -8.42 -7.68 -14.96
CA GLY A 8 -7.35 -8.48 -15.53
C GLY A 8 -5.94 -7.90 -15.34
N GLU A 9 -5.83 -6.61 -15.01
CA GLU A 9 -4.56 -5.95 -14.73
C GLU A 9 -4.15 -6.08 -13.26
N MET A 10 -5.05 -6.53 -12.41
CA MET A 10 -4.82 -6.70 -10.97
C MET A 10 -4.22 -8.07 -10.71
N ARG A 11 -2.91 -8.18 -10.87
CA ARG A 11 -2.17 -9.44 -10.78
C ARG A 11 -1.30 -9.58 -9.56
N THR A 12 -1.20 -8.52 -8.75
CA THR A 12 -0.38 -8.51 -7.56
C THR A 12 -1.28 -8.62 -6.34
N ARG A 13 -0.95 -9.52 -5.42
CA ARG A 13 -1.69 -9.65 -4.17
C ARG A 13 -1.00 -8.86 -3.08
N ILE A 14 -1.79 -8.18 -2.29
CA ILE A 14 -1.31 -7.41 -1.15
C ILE A 14 -2.12 -7.73 0.09
N ARG A 15 -1.48 -7.59 1.24
CA ARG A 15 -2.16 -7.56 2.53
C ARG A 15 -2.11 -6.13 3.03
N VAL A 16 -3.19 -5.67 3.63
CA VAL A 16 -3.26 -4.35 4.23
C VAL A 16 -3.40 -4.52 5.73
N GLN A 17 -2.55 -3.87 6.48
CA GLN A 17 -2.51 -3.98 7.93
C GLN A 17 -2.69 -2.60 8.55
N ARG A 18 -3.47 -2.54 9.63
CA ARG A 18 -3.69 -1.31 10.40
C ARG A 18 -3.00 -1.44 11.74
N LEU A 19 -2.35 -0.37 12.17
CA LEU A 19 -1.75 -0.31 13.49
C LEU A 19 -2.85 -0.13 14.54
N THR A 20 -2.94 -1.08 15.46
CA THR A 20 -3.92 -1.03 16.55
C THR A 20 -3.20 -0.98 17.89
N ALA A 21 -3.74 -0.17 18.80
CA ALA A 21 -3.23 -0.11 20.17
C ALA A 21 -3.84 -1.26 20.99
N GLY A 22 -3.06 -1.82 21.88
CA GLY A 22 -3.49 -2.88 22.78
C GLY A 22 -2.78 -2.80 24.10
N ILE A 23 -3.08 -3.76 24.96
CA ILE A 23 -2.39 -3.91 26.27
C ILE A 23 -1.91 -5.35 26.34
N ASP A 24 -0.64 -5.54 26.69
CA ASP A 24 -0.08 -6.88 26.83
C ASP A 24 -0.51 -7.54 28.14
N ALA A 25 -0.06 -8.78 28.36
CA ALA A 25 -0.41 -9.54 29.55
C ALA A 25 0.06 -8.87 30.85
N ASP A 26 1.08 -8.04 30.79
CA ASP A 26 1.64 -7.33 31.94
C ASP A 26 1.04 -5.95 32.15
N GLY A 27 0.06 -5.56 31.31
CA GLY A 27 -0.62 -4.27 31.42
C GLY A 27 0.07 -3.12 30.71
N TYR A 28 1.13 -3.38 29.93
CA TYR A 28 1.83 -2.34 29.19
C TYR A 28 1.18 -2.07 27.85
N PRO A 29 1.17 -0.79 27.39
CA PRO A 29 0.66 -0.48 26.05
C PRO A 29 1.49 -1.18 24.98
N THR A 30 0.81 -1.77 24.00
CA THR A 30 1.44 -2.40 22.85
C THR A 30 0.83 -1.90 21.57
N GLU A 31 1.56 -2.04 20.48
CA GLU A 31 1.07 -1.74 19.14
C GLU A 31 1.16 -3.01 18.31
N GLN A 32 0.07 -3.33 17.62
CA GLN A 32 -0.01 -4.52 16.78
C GLN A 32 -0.54 -4.17 15.42
N TRP A 33 -0.01 -4.85 14.40
CA TRP A 33 -0.53 -4.74 13.04
C TRP A 33 -1.62 -5.78 12.85
N THR A 34 -2.82 -5.30 12.52
CA THR A 34 -3.99 -6.15 12.34
C THR A 34 -4.40 -6.15 10.87
N GLU A 35 -4.71 -7.33 10.33
CA GLU A 35 -5.17 -7.46 8.96
C GLU A 35 -6.48 -6.72 8.76
N VAL A 36 -6.54 -5.87 7.75
CA VAL A 36 -7.76 -5.13 7.39
C VAL A 36 -8.73 -6.03 6.63
N PHE A 37 -8.20 -6.93 5.81
CA PHE A 37 -9.01 -7.87 5.03
C PHE A 37 -8.79 -9.30 5.51
N THR A 38 -9.82 -10.14 5.35
CA THR A 38 -9.73 -11.55 5.71
C THR A 38 -8.84 -12.35 4.75
N ALA A 39 -8.66 -11.85 3.54
CA ALA A 39 -7.82 -12.48 2.51
C ALA A 39 -7.03 -11.41 1.77
N PRO A 40 -5.90 -11.77 1.13
CA PRO A 40 -5.16 -10.80 0.34
C PRO A 40 -6.00 -10.18 -0.77
N ALA A 41 -5.78 -8.90 -1.02
CA ALA A 41 -6.48 -8.16 -2.07
C ALA A 41 -5.65 -8.15 -3.35
N TRP A 42 -6.32 -8.18 -4.49
CA TRP A 42 -5.67 -8.06 -5.78
C TRP A 42 -5.53 -6.59 -6.16
N CYS A 43 -4.39 -6.22 -6.70
CA CYS A 43 -4.16 -4.87 -7.18
C CYS A 43 -3.30 -4.86 -8.43
N LYS A 44 -3.32 -3.72 -9.13
CA LYS A 44 -2.38 -3.41 -10.18
C LYS A 44 -1.19 -2.69 -9.53
N TRP A 45 0.01 -3.20 -9.73
CA TRP A 45 1.22 -2.65 -9.13
C TRP A 45 2.11 -2.04 -10.20
N VAL A 46 2.43 -0.75 -10.05
CA VAL A 46 3.30 -0.03 -10.97
C VAL A 46 4.42 0.63 -10.18
N ASN A 47 5.64 0.21 -10.43
CA ASN A 47 6.81 0.84 -9.81
C ASN A 47 7.09 2.19 -10.44
N ALA A 48 7.63 3.12 -9.66
CA ALA A 48 8.06 4.41 -10.17
C ALA A 48 9.29 4.24 -11.08
N HIS A 49 9.38 5.11 -12.09
CA HIS A 49 10.43 5.07 -13.08
C HIS A 49 11.05 6.45 -13.31
N GLY A 50 12.23 6.48 -13.94
CA GLY A 50 12.86 7.68 -14.42
C GLY A 50 13.58 8.48 -13.35
N SER A 51 13.58 9.80 -13.51
CA SER A 51 14.32 10.70 -12.62
C SER A 51 13.88 10.62 -11.18
N GLU A 52 12.60 10.33 -10.96
CA GLU A 52 12.06 10.18 -9.62
C GLU A 52 12.73 9.02 -8.88
N VAL A 53 12.92 7.90 -9.56
CA VAL A 53 13.61 6.74 -8.97
C VAL A 53 15.06 7.10 -8.65
N TYR A 54 15.73 7.81 -9.55
CA TYR A 54 17.10 8.24 -9.34
C TYR A 54 17.24 9.13 -8.11
N GLU A 55 16.35 10.08 -7.98
CA GLU A 55 16.37 11.01 -6.86
C GLU A 55 16.14 10.29 -5.55
N ASN A 56 15.18 9.39 -5.50
CA ASN A 56 14.89 8.61 -4.32
C ASN A 56 16.07 7.73 -3.91
N LEU A 57 16.71 7.08 -4.85
CA LEU A 57 17.89 6.25 -4.59
C LEU A 57 19.05 7.07 -4.06
N ARG A 58 19.21 8.28 -4.56
CA ARG A 58 20.30 9.15 -4.14
C ARG A 58 20.10 9.69 -2.73
N LEU A 59 18.85 10.00 -2.36
CA LEU A 59 18.55 10.60 -1.07
C LEU A 59 18.45 9.54 0.02
N ASP A 60 17.52 8.60 -0.11
CA ASP A 60 17.19 7.66 0.98
C ASP A 60 17.01 6.22 0.51
N LEU A 61 17.40 5.92 -0.72
CA LEU A 61 17.18 4.59 -1.30
C LEU A 61 15.72 4.15 -1.15
N GLN A 62 14.79 5.02 -1.52
CA GLN A 62 13.37 4.73 -1.43
C GLN A 62 12.85 4.06 -2.69
N GLU A 63 12.03 3.04 -2.51
CA GLU A 63 11.24 2.45 -3.58
C GLU A 63 9.83 3.00 -3.47
N THR A 64 9.29 3.47 -4.58
CA THR A 64 7.92 3.98 -4.64
C THR A 64 7.13 3.22 -5.69
N ALA A 65 5.82 3.11 -5.44
CA ALA A 65 4.92 2.43 -6.36
C ALA A 65 3.53 3.03 -6.27
N THR A 66 2.76 2.83 -7.32
CA THR A 66 1.35 3.19 -7.36
C THR A 66 0.52 1.91 -7.48
N LEU A 67 -0.43 1.74 -6.58
CA LEU A 67 -1.32 0.59 -6.55
C LEU A 67 -2.71 1.03 -6.96
N THR A 68 -3.38 0.21 -7.77
CA THR A 68 -4.79 0.42 -8.09
C THR A 68 -5.54 -0.84 -7.72
N LEU A 69 -6.57 -0.69 -6.89
CA LEU A 69 -7.39 -1.80 -6.44
C LEU A 69 -8.86 -1.37 -6.38
N ARG A 70 -9.74 -2.32 -6.13
CA ARG A 70 -11.16 -2.00 -5.99
C ARG A 70 -11.36 -1.07 -4.80
N HIS A 71 -12.24 -0.10 -4.96
CA HIS A 71 -12.50 0.89 -3.91
C HIS A 71 -12.95 0.23 -2.61
N THR A 72 -12.41 0.73 -1.50
CA THR A 72 -12.79 0.30 -0.17
C THR A 72 -12.60 1.47 0.81
N ASP A 73 -13.46 1.57 1.80
CA ASP A 73 -13.31 2.55 2.86
C ASP A 73 -12.51 2.01 4.05
N LYS A 74 -12.05 0.76 3.97
CA LYS A 74 -11.32 0.11 5.07
C LYS A 74 -9.86 0.52 5.16
N ILE A 75 -9.30 1.10 4.11
CA ILE A 75 -7.89 1.52 4.06
C ILE A 75 -7.80 3.01 4.37
N ASP A 76 -6.91 3.37 5.29
CA ASP A 76 -6.60 4.77 5.58
C ASP A 76 -5.08 4.97 5.61
N GLU A 77 -4.65 6.20 5.88
CA GLU A 77 -3.22 6.55 5.88
C GLU A 77 -2.43 5.90 7.02
N ARG A 78 -3.10 5.32 8.00
CA ARG A 78 -2.46 4.62 9.10
C ARG A 78 -2.14 3.18 8.77
N CYS A 79 -2.62 2.70 7.64
CA CYS A 79 -2.37 1.34 7.19
C CYS A 79 -1.00 1.22 6.54
N ARG A 80 -0.51 0.00 6.46
CA ARG A 80 0.65 -0.33 5.64
C ARG A 80 0.28 -1.46 4.68
N VAL A 81 1.02 -1.55 3.59
CA VAL A 81 0.80 -2.56 2.56
C VAL A 81 1.93 -3.58 2.62
N VAL A 82 1.58 -4.85 2.63
CA VAL A 82 2.54 -5.95 2.55
C VAL A 82 2.33 -6.65 1.21
N ARG A 83 3.35 -6.66 0.38
CA ARG A 83 3.31 -7.37 -0.90
C ARG A 83 3.49 -8.86 -0.65
N VAL A 84 2.53 -9.67 -1.08
CA VAL A 84 2.49 -11.08 -0.71
C VAL A 84 3.63 -11.90 -1.32
N ASP A 85 4.02 -11.59 -2.57
CA ASP A 85 5.00 -12.40 -3.30
C ASP A 85 6.43 -12.29 -2.75
N ASP A 86 6.80 -11.15 -2.17
CA ASP A 86 8.16 -10.95 -1.65
C ASP A 86 8.18 -10.55 -0.17
N GLY A 87 7.03 -10.31 0.45
CA GLY A 87 6.93 -9.93 1.86
C GLY A 87 7.37 -8.52 2.18
N ARG A 88 7.63 -7.69 1.18
CA ARG A 88 8.08 -6.32 1.42
C ARG A 88 6.95 -5.46 1.97
N ILE A 89 7.31 -4.58 2.90
CA ILE A 89 6.35 -3.71 3.59
C ILE A 89 6.53 -2.29 3.09
N TYR A 90 5.40 -1.66 2.73
CA TYR A 90 5.37 -0.31 2.21
C TYR A 90 4.46 0.57 3.05
N ASP A 91 4.88 1.82 3.26
CA ASP A 91 4.05 2.83 3.90
C ASP A 91 3.16 3.53 2.87
N ILE A 92 1.96 3.90 3.29
CA ILE A 92 1.03 4.61 2.41
C ILE A 92 1.38 6.09 2.43
N VAL A 93 1.56 6.66 1.24
CA VAL A 93 1.82 8.09 1.07
C VAL A 93 0.52 8.85 0.79
N SER A 94 -0.33 8.31 -0.07
CA SER A 94 -1.60 8.95 -0.41
C SER A 94 -2.63 7.93 -0.85
N LEU A 95 -3.89 8.30 -0.71
CA LEU A 95 -5.05 7.50 -1.09
C LEU A 95 -5.98 8.38 -1.92
N ASN A 96 -6.27 8.00 -3.14
CA ASN A 96 -7.14 8.79 -4.02
C ASN A 96 -8.12 7.89 -4.77
N PRO A 97 -9.42 8.21 -4.75
CA PRO A 97 -10.37 7.54 -5.64
C PRO A 97 -10.02 7.87 -7.11
N VAL A 98 -10.08 6.87 -7.96
CA VAL A 98 -9.76 7.07 -9.37
C VAL A 98 -10.92 7.78 -10.06
N GLU A 99 -10.65 8.91 -10.70
CA GLU A 99 -11.62 9.68 -11.51
C GLU A 99 -12.91 10.04 -10.75
N ASP A 100 -12.82 10.30 -9.46
CA ASP A 100 -13.97 10.57 -8.59
C ASP A 100 -15.03 9.47 -8.61
N ARG A 101 -14.70 8.31 -9.15
CA ARG A 101 -15.58 7.14 -9.15
C ARG A 101 -15.13 6.21 -8.05
N ARG A 102 -16.07 5.80 -7.22
CA ARG A 102 -15.79 4.88 -6.12
C ARG A 102 -15.64 3.43 -6.60
N ALA A 103 -15.23 3.21 -7.85
CA ALA A 103 -14.97 1.88 -8.38
C ALA A 103 -13.57 1.39 -8.04
N PHE A 104 -12.60 2.29 -8.08
CA PHE A 104 -11.19 1.96 -7.84
C PHE A 104 -10.54 2.98 -6.91
N LEU A 105 -9.52 2.51 -6.20
CA LEU A 105 -8.72 3.33 -5.30
C LEU A 105 -7.26 3.27 -5.76
N GLU A 106 -6.64 4.45 -5.86
CA GLU A 106 -5.22 4.55 -6.19
C GLU A 106 -4.46 4.87 -4.92
N ILE A 107 -3.46 4.05 -4.60
CA ILE A 107 -2.64 4.22 -3.40
C ILE A 107 -1.20 4.41 -3.83
N GLN A 108 -0.58 5.48 -3.37
CA GLN A 108 0.86 5.66 -3.53
C GLN A 108 1.56 5.17 -2.27
N VAL A 109 2.56 4.35 -2.45
CA VAL A 109 3.30 3.73 -1.35
C VAL A 109 4.79 3.93 -1.52
N LYS A 110 5.51 3.85 -0.40
CA LYS A 110 6.96 3.94 -0.39
C LYS A 110 7.56 2.95 0.59
N ARG A 111 8.77 2.52 0.30
CA ARG A 111 9.56 1.68 1.19
C ARG A 111 10.98 2.23 1.25
N THR A 112 11.51 2.39 2.45
CA THR A 112 12.90 2.78 2.63
C THR A 112 13.78 1.53 2.57
N VAL A 113 14.77 1.56 1.68
CA VAL A 113 15.73 0.47 1.53
C VAL A 113 17.03 0.91 2.18
N LYS A 114 17.47 0.19 3.18
CA LYS A 114 18.75 0.48 3.81
C LYS A 114 19.87 -0.04 2.93
N ALA A 115 20.86 0.82 2.71
CA ALA A 115 22.04 0.47 1.95
C ALA A 115 22.88 -0.58 2.69
#